data_8367d0cc6fc87145bb3856fd70d3bf10
#
_entry.id   8367d0cc6fc87145bb3856fd70d3bf10
#
_cell.length_a   1.000
_cell.length_b   1.000
_cell.length_c   1.000
_cell.angle_alpha   90.00
_cell.angle_beta   90.00
_cell.angle_gamma   90.00
#
_symmetry.space_group_name_H-M   'P 1'
#
loop_
_entity.id
_entity.type
_entity.pdbx_description
1 polymer ?
#
loop_
_entity_poly.entity_id
_entity_poly.type
_entity_poly.pdbx_seq_one_letter_code
_entity_poly.pdbx_strand_id
1 'polypeptide(L)'
;MNAPLADRIRPKTLDDVVGQQHILGPNKVLRRIIESGTIPNMVFYGPSGVGKTTVASIIAKQSHMHLCKLNGTTASTADIRDVVAQVNTLQAVNGVLLYLDEIQYFNKKQQQTLLEFIENGSVTLIASTTENPYFYVYNAILSRSTVFEFKPVEKEEVARAVDRAFRILSEDLGEEIRLEDGVTSYIASACGGDVRKAMNAAELCTAAVRSEDEPRITMELAEQLTQRSAMRYDRDSDAHYDILSAFQKSMRGSDPDAALHYLARLLEAGDLASACRRLMVCACEDVGLAWPQIIPIVKAAVDAAMMVGLPEARIPLADAVILTATAPKSNSGESAIDAAMRDVKAGKLGVIPRTLQNVHYDGSDVAKKGQFYRYPHDYPDHWLDQQYLPDALLGASYYHYGDNKNEQAFKAYWENIKRKHSS
;
A
#
# COMPACT_ATOMS: atom_id res chain seq x y z
N MET A 1 -23.82 -27.59 7.08
CA MET A 1 -22.80 -27.08 6.13
C MET A 1 -21.48 -27.06 6.87
N ASN A 2 -20.46 -27.79 6.41
CA ASN A 2 -19.14 -27.74 7.04
C ASN A 2 -18.47 -26.39 6.69
N ALA A 3 -17.83 -25.76 7.69
CA ALA A 3 -17.04 -24.55 7.47
C ALA A 3 -15.91 -24.83 6.44
N PRO A 4 -15.47 -23.84 5.64
CA PRO A 4 -14.36 -23.98 4.71
C PRO A 4 -13.12 -24.55 5.41
N LEU A 5 -12.32 -25.35 4.70
CA LEU A 5 -11.13 -26.01 5.26
C LEU A 5 -10.20 -24.99 5.94
N ALA A 6 -9.96 -23.84 5.30
CA ALA A 6 -9.13 -22.78 5.83
C ALA A 6 -9.56 -22.28 7.24
N ASP A 7 -10.86 -22.38 7.57
CA ASP A 7 -11.37 -22.01 8.88
C ASP A 7 -11.25 -23.16 9.88
N ARG A 8 -11.40 -24.40 9.43
CA ARG A 8 -11.31 -25.62 10.27
C ARG A 8 -9.89 -25.91 10.76
N ILE A 9 -8.91 -25.71 9.90
CA ILE A 9 -7.48 -25.91 10.20
C ILE A 9 -6.78 -24.66 10.73
N ARG A 10 -7.56 -23.58 11.00
CA ARG A 10 -6.99 -22.32 11.48
C ARG A 10 -6.17 -22.55 12.76
N PRO A 11 -4.93 -22.04 12.82
CA PRO A 11 -4.09 -22.11 14.01
C PRO A 11 -4.80 -21.66 15.28
N LYS A 12 -4.62 -22.42 16.37
CA LYS A 12 -5.22 -22.13 17.68
C LYS A 12 -4.22 -21.54 18.66
N THR A 13 -2.94 -21.74 18.42
CA THR A 13 -1.81 -21.22 19.21
C THR A 13 -0.83 -20.49 18.30
N LEU A 14 0.06 -19.69 18.89
CA LEU A 14 1.10 -18.99 18.12
C LEU A 14 2.09 -19.96 17.45
N ASP A 15 2.33 -21.11 18.05
CA ASP A 15 3.25 -22.13 17.52
C ASP A 15 2.67 -22.87 16.31
N ASP A 16 1.35 -22.85 16.15
CA ASP A 16 0.67 -23.41 14.98
C ASP A 16 0.66 -22.46 13.78
N VAL A 17 0.99 -21.16 14.00
CA VAL A 17 1.01 -20.17 12.93
C VAL A 17 2.16 -20.44 11.98
N VAL A 18 1.83 -20.62 10.71
CA VAL A 18 2.82 -20.88 9.67
C VAL A 18 3.45 -19.55 9.24
N GLY A 19 4.78 -19.50 9.19
CA GLY A 19 5.51 -18.29 8.83
C GLY A 19 5.64 -17.26 9.95
N GLN A 20 5.93 -16.03 9.57
CA GLN A 20 6.03 -14.85 10.45
C GLN A 20 7.07 -14.97 11.57
N GLN A 21 8.13 -15.77 11.38
CA GLN A 21 9.16 -16.00 12.40
C GLN A 21 9.86 -14.72 12.84
N HIS A 22 9.92 -13.68 11.99
CA HIS A 22 10.53 -12.39 12.29
C HIS A 22 9.78 -11.59 13.37
N ILE A 23 8.46 -11.84 13.56
CA ILE A 23 7.62 -11.18 14.58
C ILE A 23 7.06 -12.14 15.63
N LEU A 24 6.82 -13.41 15.28
CA LEU A 24 6.21 -14.43 16.16
C LEU A 24 7.18 -15.50 16.66
N GLY A 25 8.41 -15.53 16.13
CA GLY A 25 9.44 -16.47 16.58
C GLY A 25 9.81 -16.29 18.07
N PRO A 26 10.57 -17.21 18.67
CA PRO A 26 11.01 -17.09 20.05
C PRO A 26 11.67 -15.75 20.35
N ASN A 27 11.28 -15.10 21.43
CA ASN A 27 11.79 -13.80 21.89
C ASN A 27 11.50 -12.60 20.95
N LYS A 28 10.67 -12.76 19.91
CA LYS A 28 10.30 -11.64 19.02
C LYS A 28 9.27 -10.73 19.66
N VAL A 29 9.25 -9.47 19.19
CA VAL A 29 8.51 -8.38 19.84
C VAL A 29 7.02 -8.66 19.95
N LEU A 30 6.36 -9.08 18.84
CA LEU A 30 4.92 -9.34 18.85
C LEU A 30 4.59 -10.53 19.79
N ARG A 31 5.38 -11.60 19.75
CA ARG A 31 5.21 -12.75 20.64
C ARG A 31 5.31 -12.35 22.11
N ARG A 32 6.32 -11.58 22.47
CA ARG A 32 6.49 -11.09 23.86
C ARG A 32 5.33 -10.21 24.33
N ILE A 33 4.80 -9.35 23.47
CA ILE A 33 3.60 -8.54 23.75
C ILE A 33 2.41 -9.45 24.05
N ILE A 34 2.18 -10.46 23.21
CA ILE A 34 1.06 -11.39 23.39
C ILE A 34 1.22 -12.19 24.70
N GLU A 35 2.40 -12.70 24.97
CA GLU A 35 2.71 -13.47 26.18
C GLU A 35 2.66 -12.62 27.46
N SER A 36 2.85 -11.30 27.37
CA SER A 36 2.72 -10.40 28.55
C SER A 36 1.27 -10.21 28.98
N GLY A 37 0.29 -10.54 28.13
CA GLY A 37 -1.14 -10.35 28.40
C GLY A 37 -1.62 -8.90 28.29
N THR A 38 -0.74 -7.93 28.15
CA THR A 38 -1.10 -6.51 27.93
C THR A 38 -1.04 -6.18 26.46
N ILE A 39 -2.21 -6.10 25.83
CA ILE A 39 -2.33 -5.92 24.38
C ILE A 39 -2.50 -4.43 24.04
N PRO A 40 -1.51 -3.78 23.40
CA PRO A 40 -1.64 -2.41 22.90
C PRO A 40 -2.44 -2.38 21.60
N ASN A 41 -2.80 -1.18 21.15
CA ASN A 41 -3.32 -1.01 19.80
C ASN A 41 -2.24 -1.35 18.77
N MET A 42 -2.62 -2.05 17.71
CA MET A 42 -1.70 -2.55 16.68
C MET A 42 -2.28 -2.36 15.28
N VAL A 43 -1.38 -2.21 14.32
CA VAL A 43 -1.71 -2.24 12.89
C VAL A 43 -0.89 -3.35 12.23
N PHE A 44 -1.56 -4.34 11.65
CA PHE A 44 -0.97 -5.43 10.90
C PHE A 44 -1.04 -5.11 9.41
N TYR A 45 0.08 -4.98 8.73
CA TYR A 45 0.07 -4.76 7.29
C TYR A 45 0.86 -5.84 6.55
N GLY A 46 0.48 -6.11 5.32
CA GLY A 46 1.08 -7.11 4.46
C GLY A 46 0.04 -7.85 3.62
N PRO A 47 0.47 -8.76 2.74
CA PRO A 47 -0.39 -9.44 1.77
C PRO A 47 -1.58 -10.17 2.40
N SER A 48 -2.55 -10.55 1.57
CA SER A 48 -3.66 -11.40 2.00
C SER A 48 -3.18 -12.82 2.33
N GLY A 49 -3.92 -13.56 3.17
CA GLY A 49 -3.65 -14.97 3.43
C GLY A 49 -2.42 -15.31 4.29
N VAL A 50 -1.68 -14.31 4.78
CA VAL A 50 -0.44 -14.50 5.60
C VAL A 50 -0.68 -14.65 7.10
N GLY A 51 -1.94 -14.69 7.55
CA GLY A 51 -2.28 -15.01 8.94
C GLY A 51 -2.67 -13.82 9.83
N LYS A 52 -2.81 -12.58 9.34
CA LYS A 52 -3.18 -11.39 10.14
C LYS A 52 -4.43 -11.63 11.02
N THR A 53 -5.54 -12.07 10.41
CA THR A 53 -6.81 -12.35 11.13
C THR A 53 -6.66 -13.51 12.11
N THR A 54 -5.84 -14.50 11.79
CA THR A 54 -5.56 -15.67 12.65
C THR A 54 -4.83 -15.23 13.91
N VAL A 55 -3.78 -14.44 13.77
CA VAL A 55 -2.99 -13.92 14.90
C VAL A 55 -3.86 -13.02 15.78
N ALA A 56 -4.68 -12.14 15.22
CA ALA A 56 -5.62 -11.32 15.99
C ALA A 56 -6.61 -12.18 16.80
N SER A 57 -7.10 -13.29 16.23
CA SER A 57 -8.00 -14.22 16.93
C SER A 57 -7.30 -14.99 18.07
N ILE A 58 -6.02 -15.34 17.90
CA ILE A 58 -5.20 -15.96 18.94
C ILE A 58 -4.97 -14.97 20.08
N ILE A 59 -4.63 -13.71 19.75
CA ILE A 59 -4.44 -12.64 20.73
C ILE A 59 -5.69 -12.48 21.60
N ALA A 60 -6.85 -12.33 20.98
CA ALA A 60 -8.11 -12.17 21.70
C ALA A 60 -8.39 -13.34 22.64
N LYS A 61 -8.10 -14.57 22.20
CA LYS A 61 -8.29 -15.78 23.00
C LYS A 61 -7.32 -15.84 24.19
N GLN A 62 -6.05 -15.52 23.99
CA GLN A 62 -5.02 -15.57 25.04
C GLN A 62 -5.20 -14.43 26.06
N SER A 63 -5.64 -13.26 25.64
CA SER A 63 -5.93 -12.13 26.53
C SER A 63 -7.32 -12.21 27.18
N HIS A 64 -8.12 -13.23 26.84
CA HIS A 64 -9.51 -13.37 27.30
C HIS A 64 -10.40 -12.15 27.00
N MET A 65 -10.04 -11.36 25.99
CA MET A 65 -10.82 -10.21 25.54
C MET A 65 -11.97 -10.65 24.64
N HIS A 66 -13.07 -9.89 24.68
CA HIS A 66 -14.18 -10.10 23.74
C HIS A 66 -13.80 -9.64 22.33
N LEU A 67 -13.73 -10.57 21.37
CA LEU A 67 -13.32 -10.27 19.99
C LEU A 67 -14.52 -9.82 19.16
N CYS A 68 -14.51 -8.57 18.75
CA CYS A 68 -15.39 -8.02 17.72
C CYS A 68 -14.66 -7.90 16.39
N LYS A 69 -15.31 -8.29 15.28
CA LYS A 69 -14.71 -8.20 13.94
C LYS A 69 -15.55 -7.29 13.07
N LEU A 70 -14.89 -6.31 12.45
CA LEU A 70 -15.48 -5.47 11.41
C LEU A 70 -14.63 -5.55 10.14
N ASN A 71 -15.26 -5.33 9.00
CA ASN A 71 -14.57 -5.25 7.72
C ASN A 71 -14.76 -3.83 7.16
N GLY A 72 -13.65 -3.17 6.80
CA GLY A 72 -13.64 -1.79 6.30
C GLY A 72 -14.45 -1.58 5.03
N THR A 73 -14.68 -2.62 4.22
CA THR A 73 -15.48 -2.52 3.00
C THR A 73 -16.99 -2.47 3.25
N THR A 74 -17.46 -3.00 4.39
CA THR A 74 -18.90 -3.15 4.67
C THR A 74 -19.36 -2.41 5.92
N ALA A 75 -18.43 -2.17 6.86
CA ALA A 75 -18.78 -1.58 8.16
C ALA A 75 -19.05 -0.08 8.08
N SER A 76 -20.05 0.34 8.85
CA SER A 76 -20.47 1.73 9.02
C SER A 76 -20.03 2.31 10.37
N THR A 77 -20.25 3.60 10.58
CA THR A 77 -20.06 4.23 11.91
C THR A 77 -21.03 3.72 12.96
N ALA A 78 -22.19 3.17 12.57
CA ALA A 78 -23.13 2.53 13.47
C ALA A 78 -22.54 1.24 14.04
N ASP A 79 -21.94 0.41 13.19
CA ASP A 79 -21.31 -0.85 13.61
C ASP A 79 -20.17 -0.63 14.61
N ILE A 80 -19.41 0.47 14.46
CA ILE A 80 -18.37 0.85 15.45
C ILE A 80 -19.03 1.16 16.80
N ARG A 81 -20.15 1.89 16.84
CA ARG A 81 -20.88 2.21 18.07
C ARG A 81 -21.47 0.96 18.71
N ASP A 82 -21.95 0.01 17.92
CA ASP A 82 -22.49 -1.26 18.41
C ASP A 82 -21.38 -2.10 19.08
N VAL A 83 -20.15 -2.06 18.57
CA VAL A 83 -18.99 -2.67 19.25
C VAL A 83 -18.73 -2.00 20.59
N VAL A 84 -18.79 -0.68 20.65
CA VAL A 84 -18.58 0.08 21.91
C VAL A 84 -19.69 -0.20 22.93
N ALA A 85 -20.93 -0.36 22.50
CA ALA A 85 -22.03 -0.73 23.38
C ALA A 85 -21.80 -2.08 24.09
N GLN A 86 -20.96 -2.96 23.55
CA GLN A 86 -20.61 -4.24 24.16
C GLN A 86 -19.57 -4.13 25.29
N VAL A 87 -18.86 -3.00 25.42
CA VAL A 87 -17.79 -2.80 26.42
C VAL A 87 -18.30 -3.02 27.86
N ASN A 88 -19.57 -2.66 28.13
CA ASN A 88 -20.17 -2.78 29.46
C ASN A 88 -20.98 -4.06 29.67
N THR A 89 -20.81 -5.07 28.82
CA THR A 89 -21.50 -6.36 28.93
C THR A 89 -20.71 -7.38 29.74
N LEU A 90 -21.39 -8.40 30.29
CA LEU A 90 -20.75 -9.52 30.99
C LEU A 90 -19.77 -10.31 30.13
N GLN A 91 -19.88 -10.22 28.80
CA GLN A 91 -18.97 -10.88 27.86
C GLN A 91 -17.65 -10.13 27.69
N ALA A 92 -17.59 -8.85 28.04
CA ALA A 92 -16.44 -8.00 27.85
C ALA A 92 -15.72 -7.61 29.16
N VAL A 93 -15.78 -8.48 30.19
CA VAL A 93 -15.17 -8.21 31.52
C VAL A 93 -13.68 -7.91 31.41
N ASN A 94 -12.97 -8.54 30.47
CA ASN A 94 -11.54 -8.29 30.22
C ASN A 94 -11.30 -7.28 29.08
N GLY A 95 -12.33 -6.53 28.68
CA GLY A 95 -12.25 -5.55 27.59
C GLY A 95 -12.66 -6.09 26.23
N VAL A 96 -12.81 -5.19 25.28
CA VAL A 96 -13.15 -5.48 23.89
C VAL A 96 -11.92 -5.32 23.01
N LEU A 97 -11.62 -6.35 22.21
CA LEU A 97 -10.65 -6.29 21.13
C LEU A 97 -11.40 -6.16 19.81
N LEU A 98 -11.27 -5.02 19.17
CA LEU A 98 -11.79 -4.79 17.83
C LEU A 98 -10.75 -5.18 16.79
N TYR A 99 -11.03 -6.21 16.01
CA TYR A 99 -10.29 -6.51 14.79
C TYR A 99 -10.99 -5.84 13.61
N LEU A 100 -10.33 -4.84 13.04
CA LEU A 100 -10.82 -4.12 11.84
C LEU A 100 -10.00 -4.56 10.62
N ASP A 101 -10.62 -5.37 9.77
CA ASP A 101 -10.00 -5.83 8.53
C ASP A 101 -10.14 -4.76 7.43
N GLU A 102 -9.08 -4.57 6.64
CA GLU A 102 -9.01 -3.64 5.51
C GLU A 102 -9.35 -2.18 5.89
N ILE A 103 -8.67 -1.65 6.93
CA ILE A 103 -8.90 -0.29 7.47
C ILE A 103 -8.77 0.82 6.41
N GLN A 104 -8.02 0.62 5.32
CA GLN A 104 -7.85 1.61 4.24
C GLN A 104 -9.16 1.99 3.54
N TYR A 105 -10.20 1.16 3.65
CA TYR A 105 -11.52 1.48 3.11
C TYR A 105 -12.35 2.39 4.04
N PHE A 106 -11.93 2.57 5.29
CA PHE A 106 -12.55 3.54 6.17
C PHE A 106 -12.17 4.96 5.75
N ASN A 107 -13.17 5.82 5.55
CA ASN A 107 -12.93 7.24 5.33
C ASN A 107 -12.42 7.93 6.62
N LYS A 108 -11.92 9.15 6.45
CA LYS A 108 -11.32 9.92 7.57
C LYS A 108 -12.28 10.07 8.75
N LYS A 109 -13.59 10.27 8.50
CA LYS A 109 -14.61 10.45 9.55
C LYS A 109 -14.81 9.15 10.35
N GLN A 110 -14.84 8.00 9.68
CA GLN A 110 -14.94 6.69 10.33
C GLN A 110 -13.69 6.40 11.19
N GLN A 111 -12.52 6.71 10.68
CA GLN A 111 -11.27 6.54 11.43
C GLN A 111 -11.18 7.51 12.62
N GLN A 112 -11.71 8.73 12.52
CA GLN A 112 -11.81 9.67 13.64
C GLN A 112 -12.78 9.19 14.73
N THR A 113 -13.93 8.61 14.34
CA THR A 113 -14.85 8.00 15.30
C THR A 113 -14.19 6.87 16.08
N LEU A 114 -13.40 6.04 15.40
CA LEU A 114 -12.66 4.95 16.02
C LEU A 114 -11.60 5.46 17.02
N LEU A 115 -10.95 6.59 16.71
CA LEU A 115 -9.92 7.20 17.55
C LEU A 115 -10.43 7.55 18.96
N GLU A 116 -11.65 8.07 19.08
CA GLU A 116 -12.26 8.42 20.36
C GLU A 116 -12.32 7.22 21.33
N PHE A 117 -12.62 6.04 20.82
CA PHE A 117 -12.73 4.80 21.61
C PHE A 117 -11.39 4.16 21.93
N ILE A 118 -10.39 4.42 21.11
CA ILE A 118 -9.01 4.00 21.36
C ILE A 118 -8.37 4.88 22.45
N GLU A 119 -8.61 6.18 22.42
CA GLU A 119 -8.05 7.15 23.36
C GLU A 119 -8.57 6.98 24.78
N ASN A 120 -9.84 6.69 24.94
CA ASN A 120 -10.44 6.48 26.26
C ASN A 120 -10.25 5.05 26.80
N GLY A 121 -9.57 4.17 26.02
CA GLY A 121 -9.30 2.80 26.42
C GLY A 121 -10.50 1.85 26.42
N SER A 122 -11.65 2.28 25.88
CA SER A 122 -12.86 1.44 25.80
C SER A 122 -12.65 0.23 24.91
N VAL A 123 -11.83 0.36 23.87
CA VAL A 123 -11.58 -0.67 22.87
C VAL A 123 -10.08 -0.75 22.58
N THR A 124 -9.55 -1.98 22.57
CA THR A 124 -8.22 -2.25 22.00
C THR A 124 -8.35 -2.56 20.51
N LEU A 125 -7.64 -1.81 19.67
CA LEU A 125 -7.70 -1.96 18.22
C LEU A 125 -6.57 -2.86 17.71
N ILE A 126 -6.93 -3.83 16.87
CA ILE A 126 -6.02 -4.45 15.90
C ILE A 126 -6.59 -4.19 14.52
N ALA A 127 -6.03 -3.23 13.81
CA ALA A 127 -6.38 -2.98 12.41
C ALA A 127 -5.51 -3.82 11.48
N SER A 128 -6.07 -4.24 10.34
CA SER A 128 -5.29 -4.89 9.27
C SER A 128 -5.47 -4.16 7.94
N THR A 129 -4.43 -4.23 7.12
CA THR A 129 -4.44 -3.67 5.76
C THR A 129 -3.49 -4.45 4.86
N THR A 130 -3.82 -4.51 3.58
CA THR A 130 -2.91 -4.99 2.52
C THR A 130 -2.04 -3.86 1.97
N GLU A 131 -2.38 -2.60 2.26
CA GLU A 131 -1.69 -1.41 1.78
C GLU A 131 -0.71 -0.87 2.81
N ASN A 132 0.21 0.02 2.38
CA ASN A 132 1.14 0.66 3.31
C ASN A 132 0.37 1.57 4.29
N PRO A 133 0.38 1.27 5.61
CA PRO A 133 -0.45 1.96 6.59
C PRO A 133 -0.13 3.46 6.71
N TYR A 134 1.10 3.87 6.42
CA TYR A 134 1.52 5.27 6.51
C TYR A 134 0.86 6.19 5.48
N PHE A 135 0.24 5.63 4.44
CA PHE A 135 -0.50 6.40 3.43
C PHE A 135 -2.02 6.40 3.65
N TYR A 136 -2.56 5.36 4.26
CA TYR A 136 -4.01 5.12 4.30
C TYR A 136 -4.62 5.19 5.70
N VAL A 137 -3.81 4.94 6.74
CA VAL A 137 -4.30 5.01 8.13
C VAL A 137 -4.05 6.40 8.69
N TYR A 138 -5.05 6.94 9.37
CA TYR A 138 -4.98 8.26 9.96
C TYR A 138 -3.82 8.35 10.98
N ASN A 139 -2.98 9.38 10.84
CA ASN A 139 -1.76 9.53 11.64
C ASN A 139 -2.00 9.47 13.15
N ALA A 140 -3.18 9.95 13.63
CA ALA A 140 -3.52 9.89 15.04
C ALA A 140 -3.74 8.45 15.55
N ILE A 141 -4.20 7.53 14.69
CA ILE A 141 -4.28 6.09 15.01
C ILE A 141 -2.88 5.48 15.00
N LEU A 142 -2.06 5.79 13.99
CA LEU A 142 -0.69 5.26 13.88
C LEU A 142 0.18 5.66 15.07
N SER A 143 0.08 6.92 15.53
CA SER A 143 0.85 7.41 16.68
C SER A 143 0.50 6.71 18.01
N ARG A 144 -0.64 6.00 18.06
CA ARG A 144 -1.13 5.26 19.23
C ARG A 144 -1.09 3.75 19.04
N SER A 145 -0.53 3.29 17.92
CA SER A 145 -0.50 1.89 17.55
C SER A 145 0.91 1.42 17.23
N THR A 146 1.21 0.16 17.52
CA THR A 146 2.43 -0.46 17.05
C THR A 146 2.17 -1.14 15.71
N VAL A 147 3.00 -0.84 14.72
CA VAL A 147 2.86 -1.37 13.35
C VAL A 147 3.71 -2.64 13.20
N PHE A 148 3.10 -3.71 12.71
CA PHE A 148 3.77 -4.98 12.43
C PHE A 148 3.60 -5.38 10.97
N GLU A 149 4.71 -5.66 10.30
CA GLU A 149 4.74 -6.19 8.94
C GLU A 149 4.56 -7.70 8.94
N PHE A 150 3.59 -8.17 8.17
CA PHE A 150 3.39 -9.58 7.84
C PHE A 150 3.93 -9.84 6.44
N LYS A 151 4.87 -10.77 6.32
CA LYS A 151 5.52 -11.12 5.05
C LYS A 151 4.84 -12.31 4.39
N PRO A 152 4.97 -12.48 3.06
CA PRO A 152 4.62 -13.74 2.40
C PRO A 152 5.24 -14.92 3.14
N VAL A 153 4.51 -16.03 3.23
CA VAL A 153 5.01 -17.23 3.91
C VAL A 153 5.95 -17.99 2.96
N GLU A 154 7.08 -18.42 3.47
CA GLU A 154 8.07 -19.18 2.69
C GLU A 154 7.48 -20.48 2.13
N LYS A 155 7.91 -20.85 0.92
CA LYS A 155 7.39 -21.98 0.16
C LYS A 155 7.38 -23.29 0.98
N GLU A 156 8.46 -23.55 1.70
CA GLU A 156 8.64 -24.75 2.52
C GLU A 156 7.66 -24.81 3.70
N GLU A 157 7.31 -23.65 4.25
CA GLU A 157 6.34 -23.53 5.31
C GLU A 157 4.90 -23.70 4.79
N VAL A 158 4.61 -23.14 3.62
CA VAL A 158 3.31 -23.35 2.94
C VAL A 158 3.15 -24.83 2.58
N ALA A 159 4.19 -25.49 2.06
CA ALA A 159 4.16 -26.91 1.72
C ALA A 159 3.80 -27.77 2.95
N ARG A 160 4.40 -27.51 4.11
CA ARG A 160 4.04 -28.20 5.38
C ARG A 160 2.58 -27.98 5.79
N ALA A 161 2.06 -26.77 5.56
CA ALA A 161 0.65 -26.49 5.82
C ALA A 161 -0.28 -27.25 4.85
N VAL A 162 0.09 -27.38 3.59
CA VAL A 162 -0.64 -28.16 2.56
C VAL A 162 -0.62 -29.65 2.91
N ASP A 163 0.51 -30.22 3.33
CA ASP A 163 0.61 -31.62 3.79
C ASP A 163 -0.30 -31.88 4.99
N ARG A 164 -0.34 -30.94 5.93
CA ARG A 164 -1.25 -31.03 7.07
C ARG A 164 -2.73 -30.97 6.62
N ALA A 165 -3.04 -30.13 5.64
CA ALA A 165 -4.38 -30.01 5.08
C ALA A 165 -4.84 -31.33 4.43
N PHE A 166 -3.99 -31.96 3.60
CA PHE A 166 -4.32 -33.25 2.98
C PHE A 166 -4.50 -34.38 4.01
N ARG A 167 -3.74 -34.40 5.09
CA ARG A 167 -3.97 -35.34 6.19
C ARG A 167 -5.36 -35.19 6.82
N ILE A 168 -5.76 -33.94 7.11
CA ILE A 168 -7.08 -33.66 7.68
C ILE A 168 -8.19 -34.02 6.69
N LEU A 169 -7.98 -33.73 5.40
CA LEU A 169 -8.94 -34.08 4.35
C LEU A 169 -9.05 -35.58 4.15
N SER A 170 -7.97 -36.35 4.29
CA SER A 170 -7.99 -37.83 4.29
C SER A 170 -8.79 -38.38 5.48
N GLU A 171 -8.58 -37.80 6.67
CA GLU A 171 -9.38 -38.17 7.86
C GLU A 171 -10.87 -37.89 7.66
N ASP A 172 -11.23 -36.76 7.05
CA ASP A 172 -12.63 -36.42 6.75
C ASP A 172 -13.28 -37.32 5.69
N LEU A 173 -12.50 -37.79 4.73
CA LEU A 173 -12.97 -38.74 3.69
C LEU A 173 -13.10 -40.16 4.27
N GLY A 174 -12.33 -40.50 5.30
CA GLY A 174 -12.18 -41.86 5.82
C GLY A 174 -11.27 -42.75 4.97
N GLU A 175 -10.59 -42.15 3.98
CA GLU A 175 -9.70 -42.81 3.02
C GLU A 175 -8.43 -41.98 2.82
N GLU A 176 -7.29 -42.65 2.58
CA GLU A 176 -6.02 -41.97 2.33
C GLU A 176 -5.97 -41.39 0.94
N ILE A 177 -5.79 -40.08 0.85
CA ILE A 177 -5.56 -39.35 -0.43
C ILE A 177 -4.10 -39.56 -0.82
N ARG A 178 -3.88 -40.25 -1.95
CA ARG A 178 -2.52 -40.42 -2.49
C ARG A 178 -2.12 -39.19 -3.29
N LEU A 179 -0.96 -38.64 -2.96
CA LEU A 179 -0.37 -37.49 -3.66
C LEU A 179 0.74 -37.97 -4.60
N GLU A 180 0.75 -37.50 -5.82
CA GLU A 180 1.88 -37.63 -6.71
C GLU A 180 3.07 -36.80 -6.22
N ASP A 181 4.29 -37.29 -6.44
CA ASP A 181 5.51 -36.58 -6.02
C ASP A 181 5.56 -35.16 -6.56
N GLY A 182 5.79 -34.21 -5.67
CA GLY A 182 5.90 -32.78 -6.03
C GLY A 182 4.60 -31.97 -5.97
N VAL A 183 3.41 -32.58 -5.87
CA VAL A 183 2.10 -31.88 -5.83
C VAL A 183 2.06 -30.81 -4.72
N THR A 184 2.45 -31.17 -3.50
CA THR A 184 2.44 -30.25 -2.35
C THR A 184 3.38 -29.06 -2.60
N SER A 185 4.58 -29.34 -3.10
CA SER A 185 5.58 -28.30 -3.42
C SER A 185 5.11 -27.39 -4.55
N TYR A 186 4.40 -27.95 -5.54
CA TYR A 186 3.80 -27.19 -6.63
C TYR A 186 2.69 -26.24 -6.12
N ILE A 187 1.72 -26.76 -5.35
CA ILE A 187 0.65 -25.95 -4.76
C ILE A 187 1.26 -24.80 -3.92
N ALA A 188 2.25 -25.12 -3.07
CA ALA A 188 2.93 -24.12 -2.26
C ALA A 188 3.58 -23.01 -3.11
N SER A 189 4.24 -23.40 -4.21
CA SER A 189 4.88 -22.48 -5.16
C SER A 189 3.87 -21.62 -5.89
N ALA A 190 2.80 -22.25 -6.42
CA ALA A 190 1.74 -21.59 -7.18
C ALA A 190 0.92 -20.61 -6.32
N CYS A 191 0.90 -20.79 -5.00
CA CYS A 191 0.21 -19.90 -4.07
C CYS A 191 1.04 -18.71 -3.56
N GLY A 192 2.36 -18.62 -3.83
CA GLY A 192 3.24 -17.46 -3.58
C GLY A 192 3.17 -16.91 -2.15
N GLY A 193 3.07 -17.77 -1.13
CA GLY A 193 3.04 -17.35 0.27
C GLY A 193 1.65 -17.05 0.86
N ASP A 194 0.55 -17.20 0.10
CA ASP A 194 -0.83 -17.09 0.61
C ASP A 194 -1.33 -18.47 1.09
N VAL A 195 -1.27 -18.70 2.37
CA VAL A 195 -1.68 -19.97 2.98
C VAL A 195 -3.18 -20.26 2.75
N ARG A 196 -4.05 -19.25 2.71
CA ARG A 196 -5.48 -19.43 2.48
C ARG A 196 -5.76 -20.01 1.10
N LYS A 197 -5.06 -19.49 0.08
CA LYS A 197 -5.18 -20.01 -1.29
C LYS A 197 -4.66 -21.44 -1.40
N ALA A 198 -3.56 -21.72 -0.73
CA ALA A 198 -3.00 -23.08 -0.69
C ALA A 198 -3.99 -24.08 -0.06
N MET A 199 -4.68 -23.68 1.01
CA MET A 199 -5.74 -24.51 1.63
C MET A 199 -6.93 -24.71 0.70
N ASN A 200 -7.38 -23.66 0.02
CA ASN A 200 -8.47 -23.75 -0.96
C ASN A 200 -8.08 -24.65 -2.15
N ALA A 201 -6.84 -24.59 -2.62
CA ALA A 201 -6.34 -25.46 -3.68
C ALA A 201 -6.36 -26.94 -3.23
N ALA A 202 -5.90 -27.23 -2.01
CA ALA A 202 -5.94 -28.58 -1.45
C ALA A 202 -7.39 -29.11 -1.33
N GLU A 203 -8.33 -28.27 -0.88
CA GLU A 203 -9.75 -28.61 -0.77
C GLU A 203 -10.37 -28.91 -2.14
N LEU A 204 -10.07 -28.09 -3.17
CA LEU A 204 -10.54 -28.28 -4.52
C LEU A 204 -9.97 -29.55 -5.17
N CYS A 205 -8.66 -29.80 -5.01
CA CYS A 205 -8.05 -31.03 -5.50
C CYS A 205 -8.69 -32.26 -4.87
N THR A 206 -8.93 -32.24 -3.56
CA THR A 206 -9.61 -33.33 -2.87
C THR A 206 -11.05 -33.50 -3.33
N ALA A 207 -11.78 -32.41 -3.53
CA ALA A 207 -13.17 -32.48 -4.02
C ALA A 207 -13.26 -33.08 -5.42
N ALA A 208 -12.27 -32.87 -6.27
CA ALA A 208 -12.21 -33.42 -7.62
C ALA A 208 -12.05 -34.95 -7.66
N VAL A 209 -11.32 -35.53 -6.68
CA VAL A 209 -11.03 -36.97 -6.62
C VAL A 209 -11.91 -37.72 -5.64
N ARG A 210 -12.85 -37.06 -4.96
CA ARG A 210 -13.68 -37.60 -3.87
C ARG A 210 -14.52 -38.80 -4.26
N SER A 211 -14.87 -38.94 -5.55
CA SER A 211 -15.72 -40.03 -6.05
C SER A 211 -14.91 -41.19 -6.64
N GLU A 212 -13.61 -41.18 -6.55
CA GLU A 212 -12.72 -42.23 -7.03
C GLU A 212 -12.59 -43.34 -5.96
N ASP A 213 -12.50 -44.59 -6.39
CA ASP A 213 -12.28 -45.73 -5.49
C ASP A 213 -10.91 -45.68 -4.76
N GLU A 214 -9.93 -45.06 -5.40
CA GLU A 214 -8.61 -44.73 -4.84
C GLU A 214 -8.30 -43.22 -5.12
N PRO A 215 -8.63 -42.29 -4.21
CA PRO A 215 -8.45 -40.89 -4.46
C PRO A 215 -6.97 -40.53 -4.64
N ARG A 216 -6.59 -40.12 -5.86
CA ARG A 216 -5.23 -39.73 -6.22
C ARG A 216 -5.17 -38.34 -6.84
N ILE A 217 -4.39 -37.48 -6.25
CA ILE A 217 -4.12 -36.14 -6.77
C ILE A 217 -2.84 -36.18 -7.61
N THR A 218 -3.01 -35.96 -8.93
CA THR A 218 -1.91 -35.91 -9.89
C THR A 218 -1.37 -34.48 -10.01
N MET A 219 -0.16 -34.35 -10.56
CA MET A 219 0.42 -33.04 -10.87
C MET A 219 -0.46 -32.26 -11.86
N GLU A 220 -0.97 -32.93 -12.90
CA GLU A 220 -1.85 -32.30 -13.90
C GLU A 220 -3.10 -31.69 -13.26
N LEU A 221 -3.75 -32.41 -12.34
CA LEU A 221 -4.92 -31.92 -11.59
C LEU A 221 -4.57 -30.71 -10.75
N ALA A 222 -3.45 -30.77 -10.03
CA ALA A 222 -2.96 -29.65 -9.23
C ALA A 222 -2.65 -28.43 -10.09
N GLU A 223 -2.07 -28.61 -11.28
CA GLU A 223 -1.81 -27.56 -12.24
C GLU A 223 -3.11 -26.92 -12.76
N GLN A 224 -4.09 -27.72 -13.18
CA GLN A 224 -5.36 -27.21 -13.68
C GLN A 224 -6.11 -26.36 -12.64
N LEU A 225 -6.09 -26.76 -11.37
CA LEU A 225 -6.83 -26.09 -10.30
C LEU A 225 -6.10 -24.88 -9.72
N THR A 226 -4.75 -24.84 -9.82
CA THR A 226 -3.94 -23.72 -9.33
C THR A 226 -3.53 -22.72 -10.40
N GLN A 227 -3.50 -23.07 -11.70
CA GLN A 227 -3.06 -22.19 -12.79
C GLN A 227 -3.81 -20.85 -12.86
N ARG A 228 -5.11 -20.83 -12.59
CA ARG A 228 -5.87 -19.57 -12.49
C ARG A 228 -5.46 -18.70 -11.31
N SER A 229 -4.80 -19.28 -10.32
CA SER A 229 -4.30 -18.58 -9.14
C SER A 229 -2.91 -17.98 -9.38
N ALA A 230 -2.03 -18.67 -10.12
CA ALA A 230 -0.65 -18.25 -10.34
C ALA A 230 -0.54 -16.93 -11.14
N MET A 231 -1.36 -16.71 -12.15
CA MET A 231 -1.38 -15.46 -12.92
C MET A 231 -1.81 -14.23 -12.10
N ARG A 232 -2.62 -14.41 -11.05
CA ARG A 232 -2.98 -13.34 -10.11
C ARG A 232 -1.94 -13.12 -9.01
N TYR A 233 -0.94 -13.98 -8.93
CA TYR A 233 -0.07 -14.13 -7.78
C TYR A 233 1.19 -13.28 -7.79
N ASP A 234 1.55 -12.72 -8.92
CA ASP A 234 2.73 -11.85 -9.05
C ASP A 234 2.57 -10.48 -8.33
N ARG A 235 1.40 -10.24 -7.70
CA ARG A 235 1.08 -8.94 -7.07
C ARG A 235 1.83 -8.65 -5.77
N ASP A 236 2.22 -9.67 -5.01
CA ASP A 236 2.68 -9.52 -3.62
C ASP A 236 4.05 -10.16 -3.36
N SER A 237 4.78 -10.56 -4.41
CA SER A 237 6.13 -11.14 -4.29
C SER A 237 7.23 -10.13 -4.61
N ASP A 238 8.48 -10.40 -4.20
CA ASP A 238 9.67 -9.64 -4.63
C ASP A 238 9.71 -9.51 -6.16
N ALA A 239 9.26 -10.54 -6.90
CA ALA A 239 9.11 -10.52 -8.35
C ALA A 239 8.13 -9.44 -8.84
N HIS A 240 7.07 -9.12 -8.11
CA HIS A 240 6.15 -8.04 -8.45
C HIS A 240 6.82 -6.66 -8.34
N TYR A 241 7.56 -6.42 -7.25
CA TYR A 241 8.33 -5.18 -7.10
C TYR A 241 9.42 -5.06 -8.17
N ASP A 242 10.03 -6.17 -8.58
CA ASP A 242 10.99 -6.21 -9.67
C ASP A 242 10.34 -5.85 -11.02
N ILE A 243 9.13 -6.36 -11.31
CA ILE A 243 8.39 -6.00 -12.53
C ILE A 243 8.02 -4.52 -12.52
N LEU A 244 7.51 -3.98 -11.40
CA LEU A 244 7.20 -2.56 -11.26
C LEU A 244 8.45 -1.68 -11.43
N SER A 245 9.57 -2.11 -10.86
CA SER A 245 10.86 -1.43 -11.00
C SER A 245 11.37 -1.48 -12.45
N ALA A 246 11.27 -2.64 -13.10
CA ALA A 246 11.65 -2.81 -14.50
C ALA A 246 10.75 -1.98 -15.43
N PHE A 247 9.44 -1.96 -15.19
CA PHE A 247 8.48 -1.13 -15.91
C PHE A 247 8.84 0.36 -15.86
N GLN A 248 9.09 0.88 -14.67
CA GLN A 248 9.50 2.28 -14.49
C GLN A 248 10.86 2.56 -15.14
N LYS A 249 11.86 1.70 -14.93
CA LYS A 249 13.21 1.86 -15.50
C LYS A 249 13.23 1.79 -17.02
N SER A 250 12.36 0.97 -17.64
CA SER A 250 12.23 0.89 -19.09
C SER A 250 11.70 2.19 -19.69
N MET A 251 10.65 2.79 -19.10
CA MET A 251 10.13 4.10 -19.52
C MET A 251 11.18 5.21 -19.32
N ARG A 252 11.87 5.20 -18.18
CA ARG A 252 12.97 6.14 -17.88
C ARG A 252 14.12 6.00 -18.86
N GLY A 253 14.47 4.76 -19.22
CA GLY A 253 15.52 4.39 -20.16
C GLY A 253 15.14 4.55 -21.63
N SER A 254 13.90 5.01 -21.92
CA SER A 254 13.40 5.23 -23.29
C SER A 254 13.35 3.95 -24.15
N ASP A 255 13.02 2.81 -23.52
CA ASP A 255 12.76 1.53 -24.18
C ASP A 255 11.25 1.21 -24.15
N PRO A 256 10.51 1.57 -25.20
CA PRO A 256 9.06 1.34 -25.24
C PRO A 256 8.69 -0.15 -25.32
N ASP A 257 9.53 -1.00 -25.96
CA ASP A 257 9.26 -2.42 -26.12
C ASP A 257 9.37 -3.16 -24.78
N ALA A 258 10.43 -2.89 -24.00
CA ALA A 258 10.56 -3.39 -22.65
C ALA A 258 9.45 -2.87 -21.73
N ALA A 259 9.10 -1.59 -21.83
CA ALA A 259 8.01 -1.00 -21.04
C ALA A 259 6.66 -1.66 -21.33
N LEU A 260 6.34 -1.92 -22.61
CA LEU A 260 5.13 -2.64 -23.01
C LEU A 260 5.13 -4.08 -22.50
N HIS A 261 6.27 -4.77 -22.55
CA HIS A 261 6.39 -6.14 -22.03
C HIS A 261 6.08 -6.20 -20.53
N TYR A 262 6.66 -5.28 -19.74
CA TYR A 262 6.40 -5.24 -18.30
C TYR A 262 4.99 -4.74 -17.98
N LEU A 263 4.42 -3.82 -18.78
CA LEU A 263 3.00 -3.46 -18.67
C LEU A 263 2.13 -4.69 -18.87
N ALA A 264 2.34 -5.48 -19.94
CA ALA A 264 1.57 -6.68 -20.23
C ALA A 264 1.62 -7.67 -19.05
N ARG A 265 2.80 -7.90 -18.45
CA ARG A 265 2.93 -8.74 -17.25
C ARG A 265 2.12 -8.25 -16.06
N LEU A 266 2.10 -6.93 -15.80
CA LEU A 266 1.28 -6.33 -14.74
C LEU A 266 -0.21 -6.49 -15.01
N LEU A 267 -0.67 -6.29 -16.25
CA LEU A 267 -2.08 -6.41 -16.62
C LEU A 267 -2.56 -7.86 -16.60
N GLU A 268 -1.75 -8.82 -17.05
CA GLU A 268 -2.05 -10.26 -16.95
C GLU A 268 -2.14 -10.70 -15.47
N ALA A 269 -1.28 -10.15 -14.59
CA ALA A 269 -1.40 -10.34 -13.15
C ALA A 269 -2.64 -9.63 -12.56
N GLY A 270 -3.39 -8.85 -13.37
CA GLY A 270 -4.58 -8.08 -12.96
C GLY A 270 -4.22 -6.87 -12.11
N ASP A 271 -2.95 -6.39 -12.10
CA ASP A 271 -2.54 -5.22 -11.32
C ASP A 271 -2.58 -3.92 -12.12
N LEU A 272 -3.79 -3.56 -12.51
CA LEU A 272 -4.08 -2.31 -13.20
C LEU A 272 -3.70 -1.08 -12.35
N ALA A 273 -3.95 -1.13 -11.04
CA ALA A 273 -3.76 0.03 -10.17
C ALA A 273 -2.29 0.42 -10.01
N SER A 274 -1.38 -0.56 -9.81
CA SER A 274 0.04 -0.27 -9.68
C SER A 274 0.67 0.15 -11.00
N ALA A 275 0.23 -0.44 -12.13
CA ALA A 275 0.65 -0.01 -13.46
C ALA A 275 0.29 1.46 -13.70
N CYS A 276 -0.96 1.85 -13.43
CA CYS A 276 -1.44 3.23 -13.55
C CYS A 276 -0.65 4.19 -12.65
N ARG A 277 -0.42 3.82 -11.39
CA ARG A 277 0.36 4.63 -10.42
C ARG A 277 1.78 4.87 -10.91
N ARG A 278 2.47 3.81 -11.36
CA ARG A 278 3.86 3.95 -11.83
C ARG A 278 3.98 4.75 -13.11
N LEU A 279 3.04 4.59 -14.03
CA LEU A 279 2.98 5.40 -15.24
C LEU A 279 2.80 6.91 -14.93
N MET A 280 1.89 7.25 -13.99
CA MET A 280 1.71 8.64 -13.53
C MET A 280 2.97 9.20 -12.87
N VAL A 281 3.66 8.41 -12.05
CA VAL A 281 4.92 8.81 -11.43
C VAL A 281 5.97 9.10 -12.49
N CYS A 282 6.20 8.18 -13.46
CA CYS A 282 7.15 8.37 -14.55
C CYS A 282 6.85 9.59 -15.41
N ALA A 283 5.59 9.86 -15.71
CA ALA A 283 5.19 11.03 -16.48
C ALA A 283 5.60 12.34 -15.79
N CYS A 284 5.54 12.39 -14.45
CA CYS A 284 5.91 13.58 -13.68
C CYS A 284 7.41 13.61 -13.33
N GLU A 285 8.00 12.48 -12.96
CA GLU A 285 9.36 12.32 -12.45
C GLU A 285 10.39 12.36 -13.59
N ASP A 286 10.15 11.57 -14.66
CA ASP A 286 11.14 11.32 -15.70
C ASP A 286 10.96 12.19 -16.94
N VAL A 287 9.71 12.58 -17.31
CA VAL A 287 9.41 13.46 -18.44
C VAL A 287 9.20 14.89 -17.94
N GLY A 288 8.27 15.09 -17.01
CA GLY A 288 8.05 16.33 -16.29
C GLY A 288 8.11 17.58 -17.15
N LEU A 289 9.03 18.47 -16.82
CA LEU A 289 9.18 19.79 -17.46
C LEU A 289 9.77 19.74 -18.87
N ALA A 290 10.34 18.59 -19.28
CA ALA A 290 10.80 18.45 -20.67
C ALA A 290 9.63 18.44 -21.66
N TRP A 291 8.48 17.88 -21.28
CA TRP A 291 7.24 17.89 -22.05
C TRP A 291 6.00 17.87 -21.12
N PRO A 292 5.61 19.02 -20.55
CA PRO A 292 4.57 19.08 -19.50
C PRO A 292 3.20 18.53 -19.94
N GLN A 293 2.91 18.50 -21.24
CA GLN A 293 1.67 17.97 -21.80
C GLN A 293 1.49 16.47 -21.53
N ILE A 294 2.57 15.74 -21.21
CA ILE A 294 2.47 14.32 -20.89
C ILE A 294 1.59 14.06 -19.68
N ILE A 295 1.59 14.97 -18.69
CA ILE A 295 0.87 14.77 -17.41
C ILE A 295 -0.65 14.64 -17.64
N PRO A 296 -1.34 15.62 -18.28
CA PRO A 296 -2.77 15.47 -18.58
C PRO A 296 -3.07 14.34 -19.56
N ILE A 297 -2.18 14.01 -20.50
CA ILE A 297 -2.36 12.90 -21.43
C ILE A 297 -2.37 11.57 -20.66
N VAL A 298 -1.36 11.33 -19.82
CA VAL A 298 -1.27 10.12 -19.01
C VAL A 298 -2.43 10.04 -18.01
N LYS A 299 -2.82 11.17 -17.40
CA LYS A 299 -3.99 11.21 -16.51
C LYS A 299 -5.27 10.78 -17.24
N ALA A 300 -5.52 11.30 -18.45
CA ALA A 300 -6.67 10.91 -19.25
C ALA A 300 -6.65 9.42 -19.63
N ALA A 301 -5.48 8.90 -20.01
CA ALA A 301 -5.32 7.47 -20.33
C ALA A 301 -5.57 6.57 -19.11
N VAL A 302 -5.07 6.96 -17.94
CA VAL A 302 -5.33 6.25 -16.67
C VAL A 302 -6.82 6.26 -16.32
N ASP A 303 -7.50 7.42 -16.45
CA ASP A 303 -8.93 7.51 -16.18
C ASP A 303 -9.74 6.63 -17.16
N ALA A 304 -9.39 6.64 -18.43
CA ALA A 304 -10.00 5.76 -19.43
C ALA A 304 -9.78 4.28 -19.08
N ALA A 305 -8.56 3.89 -18.74
CA ALA A 305 -8.22 2.53 -18.34
C ALA A 305 -9.00 2.06 -17.10
N MET A 306 -9.12 2.92 -16.09
CA MET A 306 -9.90 2.63 -14.88
C MET A 306 -11.41 2.56 -15.15
N MET A 307 -11.92 3.31 -16.13
CA MET A 307 -13.32 3.30 -16.53
C MET A 307 -13.69 2.03 -17.28
N VAL A 308 -12.89 1.60 -18.26
CA VAL A 308 -13.19 0.43 -19.09
C VAL A 308 -12.81 -0.88 -18.44
N GLY A 309 -11.78 -0.88 -17.57
CA GLY A 309 -11.30 -2.10 -16.91
C GLY A 309 -10.55 -3.05 -17.85
N LEU A 310 -10.16 -4.21 -17.31
CA LEU A 310 -9.51 -5.28 -18.09
C LEU A 310 -10.56 -6.11 -18.83
N PRO A 311 -10.28 -6.56 -20.07
CA PRO A 311 -8.97 -6.49 -20.76
C PRO A 311 -8.73 -5.21 -21.58
N GLU A 312 -9.71 -4.34 -21.79
CA GLU A 312 -9.63 -3.18 -22.69
C GLU A 312 -8.70 -2.08 -22.18
N ALA A 313 -8.50 -1.99 -20.87
CA ALA A 313 -7.57 -1.02 -20.24
C ALA A 313 -6.14 -1.04 -20.84
N ARG A 314 -5.73 -2.17 -21.45
CA ARG A 314 -4.43 -2.31 -22.12
C ARG A 314 -4.22 -1.29 -23.24
N ILE A 315 -5.30 -0.90 -23.94
CA ILE A 315 -5.22 -0.04 -25.13
C ILE A 315 -4.78 1.39 -24.75
N PRO A 316 -5.53 2.15 -23.92
CA PRO A 316 -5.13 3.50 -23.55
C PRO A 316 -3.80 3.52 -22.74
N LEU A 317 -3.50 2.47 -21.99
CA LEU A 317 -2.23 2.39 -21.27
C LEU A 317 -1.05 2.15 -22.19
N ALA A 318 -1.17 1.35 -23.25
CA ALA A 318 -0.11 1.14 -24.22
C ALA A 318 0.30 2.45 -24.89
N ASP A 319 -0.65 3.25 -25.37
CA ASP A 319 -0.38 4.55 -25.97
C ASP A 319 0.34 5.50 -25.00
N ALA A 320 -0.13 5.57 -23.77
CA ALA A 320 0.47 6.43 -22.73
C ALA A 320 1.88 5.97 -22.33
N VAL A 321 2.13 4.67 -22.27
CA VAL A 321 3.46 4.09 -21.99
C VAL A 321 4.43 4.39 -23.13
N ILE A 322 4.03 4.20 -24.38
CA ILE A 322 4.86 4.54 -25.55
C ILE A 322 5.23 6.02 -25.55
N LEU A 323 4.23 6.91 -25.35
CA LEU A 323 4.46 8.34 -25.27
C LEU A 323 5.42 8.72 -24.14
N THR A 324 5.25 8.13 -22.95
CA THR A 324 6.12 8.38 -21.80
C THR A 324 7.54 7.88 -22.04
N ALA A 325 7.70 6.68 -22.64
CA ALA A 325 8.99 6.10 -22.95
C ALA A 325 9.75 6.91 -24.03
N THR A 326 9.05 7.42 -25.05
CA THR A 326 9.66 8.12 -26.18
C THR A 326 9.76 9.64 -26.00
N ALA A 327 9.15 10.21 -24.95
CA ALA A 327 9.22 11.63 -24.64
C ALA A 327 10.64 12.08 -24.23
N PRO A 328 10.98 13.37 -24.43
CA PRO A 328 12.17 13.96 -23.83
C PRO A 328 12.15 13.80 -22.31
N LYS A 329 13.30 13.63 -21.69
CA LYS A 329 13.42 13.37 -20.25
C LYS A 329 13.93 14.61 -19.49
N SER A 330 13.35 14.83 -18.30
CA SER A 330 13.86 15.77 -17.30
C SER A 330 13.35 15.40 -15.91
N ASN A 331 14.27 15.22 -14.98
CA ASN A 331 13.95 15.05 -13.56
C ASN A 331 14.23 16.32 -12.74
N SER A 332 14.32 17.47 -13.39
CA SER A 332 14.65 18.75 -12.75
C SER A 332 13.65 19.11 -11.63
N GLY A 333 12.36 18.81 -11.82
CA GLY A 333 11.32 19.05 -10.82
C GLY A 333 11.46 18.17 -9.59
N GLU A 334 11.69 16.86 -9.76
CA GLU A 334 11.96 15.92 -8.67
C GLU A 334 13.22 16.31 -7.89
N SER A 335 14.32 16.55 -8.59
CA SER A 335 15.59 16.95 -7.98
C SER A 335 15.45 18.24 -7.16
N ALA A 336 14.65 19.20 -7.63
CA ALA A 336 14.40 20.46 -6.96
C ALA A 336 13.61 20.25 -5.65
N ILE A 337 12.50 19.52 -5.68
CA ILE A 337 11.70 19.27 -4.48
C ILE A 337 12.48 18.42 -3.46
N ASP A 338 13.26 17.44 -3.91
CA ASP A 338 14.08 16.62 -3.04
C ASP A 338 15.17 17.43 -2.34
N ALA A 339 15.78 18.38 -3.04
CA ALA A 339 16.75 19.31 -2.45
C ALA A 339 16.08 20.17 -1.36
N ALA A 340 14.92 20.74 -1.63
CA ALA A 340 14.15 21.51 -0.66
C ALA A 340 13.73 20.65 0.55
N MET A 341 13.25 19.43 0.33
CA MET A 341 12.87 18.48 1.38
C MET A 341 14.06 18.08 2.27
N ARG A 342 15.26 17.96 1.71
CA ARG A 342 16.48 17.70 2.51
C ARG A 342 16.76 18.84 3.48
N ASP A 343 16.66 20.11 3.04
CA ASP A 343 16.86 21.25 3.90
C ASP A 343 15.81 21.33 5.02
N VAL A 344 14.53 21.12 4.68
CA VAL A 344 13.44 21.04 5.67
C VAL A 344 13.69 19.94 6.72
N LYS A 345 14.06 18.73 6.28
CA LYS A 345 14.38 17.61 7.18
C LYS A 345 15.60 17.88 8.04
N ALA A 346 16.55 18.67 7.57
CA ALA A 346 17.71 19.12 8.31
C ALA A 346 17.40 20.27 9.30
N GLY A 347 16.14 20.69 9.42
CA GLY A 347 15.71 21.77 10.30
C GLY A 347 16.00 23.18 9.77
N LYS A 348 16.41 23.34 8.50
CA LYS A 348 16.63 24.64 7.88
C LYS A 348 15.29 25.23 7.42
N LEU A 349 14.49 25.71 8.36
CA LEU A 349 13.16 26.25 8.06
C LEU A 349 13.21 27.78 7.85
N GLY A 350 13.90 28.47 8.74
CA GLY A 350 13.91 29.92 8.81
C GLY A 350 12.55 30.53 9.16
N VAL A 351 12.53 31.84 9.39
CA VAL A 351 11.31 32.61 9.63
C VAL A 351 10.78 33.13 8.29
N ILE A 352 9.50 32.91 8.00
CA ILE A 352 8.87 33.43 6.79
C ILE A 352 9.01 34.96 6.76
N PRO A 353 9.54 35.55 5.66
CA PRO A 353 9.65 37.00 5.52
C PRO A 353 8.33 37.73 5.82
N ARG A 354 8.40 38.81 6.58
CA ARG A 354 7.20 39.54 7.02
C ARG A 354 6.28 39.95 5.88
N THR A 355 6.87 40.31 4.74
CA THR A 355 6.15 40.68 3.51
C THR A 355 5.28 39.57 2.93
N LEU A 356 5.57 38.29 3.23
CA LEU A 356 4.84 37.12 2.74
C LEU A 356 3.87 36.55 3.75
N GLN A 357 3.87 37.05 5.01
CA GLN A 357 2.95 36.55 6.03
C GLN A 357 1.52 37.02 5.77
N ASN A 358 0.56 36.18 6.20
CA ASN A 358 -0.86 36.49 6.03
C ASN A 358 -1.28 37.67 6.89
N VAL A 359 -1.88 38.70 6.31
CA VAL A 359 -2.33 39.91 6.97
C VAL A 359 -3.46 39.69 8.00
N HIS A 360 -4.19 38.61 7.88
CA HIS A 360 -5.27 38.27 8.85
C HIS A 360 -4.75 37.92 10.25
N TYR A 361 -3.47 37.59 10.40
CA TYR A 361 -2.82 37.31 11.67
C TYR A 361 -2.09 38.51 12.27
N ASP A 362 -2.18 39.70 11.63
CA ASP A 362 -1.69 40.91 12.24
C ASP A 362 -2.57 41.27 13.46
N GLY A 363 -1.96 41.25 14.66
CA GLY A 363 -2.65 41.62 15.90
C GLY A 363 -3.25 43.02 15.85
N SER A 364 -4.14 43.32 16.79
CA SER A 364 -4.79 44.64 16.93
C SER A 364 -3.80 45.79 17.07
N ASP A 365 -2.56 45.51 17.47
CA ASP A 365 -1.54 46.49 17.82
C ASP A 365 -0.64 46.89 16.64
N VAL A 366 -0.81 46.27 15.46
CA VAL A 366 -0.03 46.61 14.27
C VAL A 366 -0.72 47.79 13.53
N ALA A 367 -0.08 48.95 13.55
CA ALA A 367 -0.62 50.20 12.99
C ALA A 367 -0.91 50.15 11.49
N LYS A 368 -0.27 49.25 10.75
CA LYS A 368 -0.50 49.01 9.33
C LYS A 368 -0.39 47.54 8.96
N LYS A 369 -1.49 46.93 8.54
CA LYS A 369 -1.57 45.50 8.16
C LYS A 369 -1.17 45.30 6.71
N GLY A 370 -0.35 44.25 6.42
CA GLY A 370 -0.08 43.75 5.05
C GLY A 370 0.55 44.70 4.05
N GLN A 371 1.17 45.79 4.49
CA GLN A 371 1.59 46.88 3.64
C GLN A 371 2.98 46.69 3.00
N PHE A 372 3.64 45.56 3.22
CA PHE A 372 5.01 45.38 2.73
C PHE A 372 5.10 44.46 1.50
N TYR A 373 4.01 43.72 1.18
CA TYR A 373 3.99 42.90 -0.02
C TYR A 373 3.76 43.75 -1.27
N ARG A 374 4.69 43.66 -2.20
CA ARG A 374 4.57 44.32 -3.52
C ARG A 374 4.02 43.26 -4.49
N TYR A 375 2.84 43.55 -5.07
CA TYR A 375 2.17 42.61 -5.94
C TYR A 375 2.78 42.60 -7.34
N PRO A 376 3.37 41.49 -7.83
CA PRO A 376 4.11 41.47 -9.09
C PRO A 376 3.31 41.94 -10.30
N HIS A 377 1.99 41.70 -10.34
CA HIS A 377 1.15 42.11 -11.45
C HIS A 377 0.98 43.66 -11.59
N ASP A 378 1.34 44.41 -10.58
CA ASP A 378 1.34 45.90 -10.63
C ASP A 378 2.63 46.45 -11.24
N TYR A 379 3.59 45.59 -11.60
CA TYR A 379 4.89 45.93 -12.13
C TYR A 379 5.07 45.45 -13.57
N PRO A 380 5.92 46.14 -14.37
CA PRO A 380 6.25 45.75 -15.75
C PRO A 380 6.75 44.29 -15.80
N ASP A 381 6.40 43.59 -16.87
CA ASP A 381 6.71 42.17 -17.08
C ASP A 381 6.24 41.26 -15.93
N HIS A 382 5.33 41.76 -15.04
CA HIS A 382 4.82 41.06 -13.84
C HIS A 382 5.92 40.54 -12.92
N TRP A 383 7.03 41.27 -12.83
CA TRP A 383 8.19 40.89 -12.04
C TRP A 383 8.79 42.09 -11.30
N LEU A 384 9.29 41.78 -10.09
CA LEU A 384 10.09 42.72 -9.31
C LEU A 384 11.08 41.96 -8.44
N ASP A 385 12.19 42.58 -8.11
CA ASP A 385 13.15 42.04 -7.16
C ASP A 385 12.64 42.24 -5.74
N GLN A 386 12.26 41.13 -5.09
CA GLN A 386 11.93 41.07 -3.67
C GLN A 386 12.29 39.70 -3.11
N GLN A 387 12.52 39.66 -1.82
CA GLN A 387 12.90 38.42 -1.12
C GLN A 387 11.68 37.53 -0.89
N TYR A 388 11.80 36.27 -1.29
CA TYR A 388 10.80 35.25 -1.06
C TYR A 388 11.26 34.15 -0.06
N LEU A 389 12.58 33.84 -0.02
CA LEU A 389 13.10 32.85 0.92
C LEU A 389 13.37 33.48 2.29
N PRO A 390 13.26 32.69 3.38
CA PRO A 390 13.73 33.09 4.69
C PRO A 390 15.21 33.52 4.68
N ASP A 391 15.60 34.38 5.61
CA ASP A 391 16.98 34.88 5.73
C ASP A 391 17.99 33.73 5.86
N ALA A 392 17.63 32.68 6.60
CA ALA A 392 18.46 31.48 6.78
C ALA A 392 18.69 30.67 5.49
N LEU A 393 17.92 30.95 4.43
CA LEU A 393 17.96 30.29 3.13
C LEU A 393 18.32 31.24 1.98
N LEU A 394 18.76 32.44 2.30
CA LEU A 394 19.22 33.39 1.27
C LEU A 394 20.34 32.78 0.43
N GLY A 395 20.16 32.79 -0.90
CA GLY A 395 21.10 32.18 -1.84
C GLY A 395 20.88 30.71 -2.10
N ALA A 396 19.94 30.02 -1.42
CA ALA A 396 19.57 28.65 -1.75
C ALA A 396 18.94 28.62 -3.16
N SER A 397 19.38 27.64 -3.97
CA SER A 397 18.85 27.37 -5.29
C SER A 397 18.48 25.89 -5.38
N TYR A 398 17.21 25.61 -5.53
CA TYR A 398 16.70 24.23 -5.61
C TYR A 398 16.43 23.79 -7.05
N TYR A 399 15.81 24.68 -7.84
CA TYR A 399 15.49 24.39 -9.22
C TYR A 399 16.61 24.81 -10.17
N HIS A 400 17.08 23.85 -10.96
CA HIS A 400 18.04 24.05 -12.04
C HIS A 400 17.41 23.59 -13.35
N TYR A 401 17.39 24.47 -14.34
CA TYR A 401 16.80 24.16 -15.64
C TYR A 401 17.55 23.01 -16.32
N GLY A 402 16.80 22.00 -16.78
CA GLY A 402 17.33 20.95 -17.62
C GLY A 402 17.73 21.44 -19.03
N ASP A 403 18.52 20.66 -19.73
CA ASP A 403 19.06 21.00 -21.06
C ASP A 403 18.05 20.84 -22.21
N ASN A 404 16.81 20.43 -21.91
CA ASN A 404 15.77 20.26 -22.91
C ASN A 404 15.21 21.61 -23.42
N LYS A 405 14.58 21.57 -24.60
CA LYS A 405 14.09 22.76 -25.32
C LYS A 405 13.14 23.62 -24.48
N ASN A 406 12.23 23.01 -23.74
CA ASN A 406 11.19 23.74 -22.98
C ASN A 406 11.80 24.50 -21.81
N GLU A 407 12.61 23.82 -21.00
CA GLU A 407 13.24 24.44 -19.82
C GLU A 407 14.25 25.52 -20.24
N GLN A 408 14.99 25.31 -21.30
CA GLN A 408 15.90 26.34 -21.84
C GLN A 408 15.15 27.57 -22.37
N ALA A 409 13.96 27.38 -22.97
CA ALA A 409 13.10 28.48 -23.37
C ALA A 409 12.61 29.32 -22.16
N PHE A 410 12.17 28.66 -21.08
CA PHE A 410 11.79 29.33 -19.83
C PHE A 410 12.98 30.02 -19.16
N LYS A 411 14.15 29.41 -19.16
CA LYS A 411 15.38 30.04 -18.67
C LYS A 411 15.68 31.32 -19.39
N ALA A 412 15.74 31.27 -20.72
CA ALA A 412 16.02 32.46 -21.56
C ALA A 412 14.98 33.58 -21.35
N TYR A 413 13.69 33.21 -21.22
CA TYR A 413 12.61 34.17 -20.94
C TYR A 413 12.86 34.91 -19.61
N TRP A 414 13.09 34.19 -18.53
CA TRP A 414 13.28 34.76 -17.20
C TRP A 414 14.61 35.52 -17.05
N GLU A 415 15.70 35.04 -17.66
CA GLU A 415 16.98 35.78 -17.68
C GLU A 415 16.85 37.10 -18.40
N ASN A 416 16.09 37.15 -19.48
CA ASN A 416 15.84 38.41 -20.22
C ASN A 416 15.04 39.41 -19.36
N ILE A 417 13.97 38.96 -18.67
CA ILE A 417 13.20 39.83 -17.77
C ILE A 417 14.09 40.35 -16.64
N LYS A 418 14.79 39.49 -15.94
CA LYS A 418 15.66 39.89 -14.82
C LYS A 418 16.72 40.86 -15.23
N ARG A 419 17.35 40.66 -16.40
CA ARG A 419 18.36 41.60 -16.95
C ARG A 419 17.77 42.97 -17.24
N LYS A 420 16.55 43.09 -17.79
CA LYS A 420 15.89 44.36 -18.06
C LYS A 420 15.61 45.20 -16.80
N HIS A 421 15.40 44.52 -15.68
CA HIS A 421 15.01 45.17 -14.40
C HIS A 421 16.15 45.23 -13.38
N SER A 422 17.35 44.67 -13.67
CA SER A 422 18.55 44.77 -12.84
C SER A 422 19.47 45.94 -13.24
N SER A 423 19.11 46.67 -14.27
CA SER A 423 19.77 47.91 -14.72
C SER A 423 18.96 49.11 -14.27
#